data_4fa588f93a35a154d3e892efc89679fd
#
_entry.id   4fa588f93a35a154d3e892efc89679fd
#
_cell.length_a   1.000
_cell.length_b   1.000
_cell.length_c   1.000
_cell.angle_alpha   90.00
_cell.angle_beta   90.00
_cell.angle_gamma   90.00
#
_symmetry.space_group_name_H-M   'P 1'
#
loop_
_entity.id
_entity.type
_entity.pdbx_description
1 polymer ?
#
loop_
_entity_poly.entity_id
_entity_poly.type
_entity_poly.pdbx_seq_one_letter_code
_entity_poly.pdbx_strand_id
1 'polypeptide(L)'
;MNTGFLGVGVSPDEVHALLPGDRLVPAADVVMDRGFDLPAPPGAVWSWFVQLGKERSGWYLPRWAEALLPAGRRALRHIDPALQGLRPGDVIPDWGGPGATFETVAVDPPAALVYRSQRGALALSWAIVLRPTPGTEPGTRVHLRLRIAGVKHRRLVETGGGLFDLLTIAGLAAGLRERLGPAGR
;
A
#
# COMPACT_ATOMS: atom_id res chain seq x y z
N MET A 1 0.58 -20.94 5.20
CA MET A 1 0.34 -19.68 4.45
C MET A 1 -1.11 -19.29 4.59
N ASN A 2 -1.43 -18.25 5.33
CA ASN A 2 -2.82 -17.78 5.46
C ASN A 2 -3.07 -16.76 4.35
N THR A 3 -3.40 -17.25 3.17
CA THR A 3 -3.74 -16.43 2.01
C THR A 3 -5.20 -16.01 2.10
N GLY A 4 -5.60 -15.18 3.01
CA GLY A 4 -6.97 -14.69 3.13
C GLY A 4 -7.71 -14.52 1.79
N PHE A 5 -8.97 -14.11 1.82
CA PHE A 5 -9.78 -13.92 0.61
C PHE A 5 -9.02 -13.00 -0.39
N LEU A 6 -8.95 -13.40 -1.66
CA LEU A 6 -8.18 -12.76 -2.75
C LEU A 6 -6.66 -12.69 -2.54
N GLY A 7 -6.10 -13.50 -1.63
CA GLY A 7 -4.64 -13.59 -1.43
C GLY A 7 -4.00 -12.37 -0.76
N VAL A 8 -4.78 -11.57 -0.02
CA VAL A 8 -4.30 -10.37 0.69
C VAL A 8 -4.64 -10.38 2.18
N GLY A 9 -4.60 -11.55 2.80
CA GLY A 9 -4.86 -11.74 4.23
C GLY A 9 -3.63 -11.54 5.12
N VAL A 10 -3.88 -11.17 6.37
CA VAL A 10 -2.88 -11.09 7.44
C VAL A 10 -3.06 -12.20 8.47
N SER A 11 -2.00 -12.57 9.14
CA SER A 11 -2.05 -13.50 10.27
C SER A 11 -2.51 -12.78 11.55
N PRO A 12 -2.97 -13.51 12.59
CA PRO A 12 -3.26 -12.92 13.89
C PRO A 12 -2.05 -12.16 14.48
N ASP A 13 -0.85 -12.68 14.32
CA ASP A 13 0.38 -12.03 14.79
C ASP A 13 0.63 -10.71 14.06
N GLU A 14 0.35 -10.65 12.76
CA GLU A 14 0.48 -9.42 11.98
C GLU A 14 -0.55 -8.37 12.42
N VAL A 15 -1.80 -8.76 12.73
CA VAL A 15 -2.83 -7.86 13.25
C VAL A 15 -2.39 -7.23 14.58
N HIS A 16 -1.75 -7.99 15.47
CA HIS A 16 -1.33 -7.52 16.80
C HIS A 16 0.07 -6.87 16.80
N ALA A 17 0.82 -7.00 15.71
CA ALA A 17 2.14 -6.40 15.61
C ALA A 17 2.07 -4.87 15.68
N LEU A 18 3.01 -4.27 16.41
CA LEU A 18 3.21 -2.82 16.37
C LEU A 18 3.91 -2.46 15.07
N LEU A 19 3.31 -1.55 14.29
CA LEU A 19 3.89 -1.07 13.05
C LEU A 19 4.34 0.39 13.15
N PRO A 20 5.34 0.81 12.36
CA PRO A 20 5.66 2.20 12.18
C PRO A 20 4.40 2.98 11.76
N GLY A 21 4.14 4.13 12.39
CA GLY A 21 2.97 4.95 12.10
C GLY A 21 1.74 4.67 12.95
N ASP A 22 1.67 3.59 13.75
CA ASP A 22 0.53 3.31 14.65
C ASP A 22 0.29 4.45 15.64
N ARG A 23 1.37 5.11 16.09
CA ARG A 23 1.30 6.24 17.03
C ARG A 23 0.80 7.55 16.41
N LEU A 24 0.72 7.66 15.09
CA LEU A 24 0.18 8.85 14.40
C LEU A 24 -1.34 8.94 14.57
N VAL A 25 -2.01 7.80 14.65
CA VAL A 25 -3.46 7.69 14.90
C VAL A 25 -3.69 6.63 15.98
N PRO A 26 -3.33 6.88 17.25
CA PRO A 26 -3.35 5.88 18.31
C PRO A 26 -4.77 5.40 18.64
N ALA A 27 -5.75 6.31 18.60
CA ALA A 27 -7.16 6.02 18.85
C ALA A 27 -7.95 5.90 17.53
N ALA A 28 -7.54 4.97 16.67
CA ALA A 28 -8.24 4.74 15.41
C ALA A 28 -9.63 4.13 15.64
N ASP A 29 -10.64 4.69 14.96
CA ASP A 29 -11.99 4.12 14.91
C ASP A 29 -12.03 2.87 14.03
N VAL A 30 -11.20 2.86 12.96
CA VAL A 30 -11.10 1.76 12.00
C VAL A 30 -9.63 1.46 11.72
N VAL A 31 -9.28 0.17 11.73
CA VAL A 31 -7.97 -0.34 11.31
C VAL A 31 -8.19 -1.39 10.22
N MET A 32 -7.50 -1.23 9.11
CA MET A 32 -7.53 -2.18 8.00
C MET A 32 -6.13 -2.72 7.76
N ASP A 33 -5.96 -4.03 7.95
CA ASP A 33 -4.72 -4.74 7.69
C ASP A 33 -4.85 -5.59 6.43
N ARG A 34 -3.84 -5.51 5.55
CA ARG A 34 -3.71 -6.34 4.36
C ARG A 34 -2.29 -6.86 4.25
N GLY A 35 -2.14 -8.12 3.86
CA GLY A 35 -0.82 -8.72 3.69
C GLY A 35 -0.78 -9.65 2.50
N PHE A 36 0.32 -9.61 1.74
CA PHE A 36 0.53 -10.48 0.57
C PHE A 36 2.02 -10.70 0.34
N ASP A 37 2.32 -11.79 -0.37
CA ASP A 37 3.69 -12.16 -0.71
C ASP A 37 4.01 -11.81 -2.17
N LEU A 38 5.25 -11.38 -2.39
CA LEU A 38 5.80 -11.03 -3.70
C LEU A 38 7.07 -11.85 -3.98
N PRO A 39 7.29 -12.31 -5.24
CA PRO A 39 8.42 -13.20 -5.60
C PRO A 39 9.68 -12.39 -5.92
N ALA A 40 10.10 -11.51 -5.00
CA ALA A 40 11.32 -10.71 -5.15
C ALA A 40 11.80 -10.24 -3.77
N PRO A 41 13.11 -9.98 -3.59
CA PRO A 41 13.65 -9.49 -2.33
C PRO A 41 13.15 -8.08 -1.98
N PRO A 42 13.12 -7.68 -0.69
CA PRO A 42 12.61 -6.38 -0.26
C PRO A 42 13.19 -5.18 -1.00
N GLY A 43 14.47 -5.18 -1.34
CA GLY A 43 15.09 -4.08 -2.10
C GLY A 43 14.51 -3.89 -3.49
N ALA A 44 14.15 -4.96 -4.20
CA ALA A 44 13.51 -4.88 -5.51
C ALA A 44 12.04 -4.43 -5.39
N VAL A 45 11.33 -4.90 -4.36
CA VAL A 45 9.94 -4.50 -4.06
C VAL A 45 9.86 -3.05 -3.62
N TRP A 46 10.85 -2.59 -2.85
CA TRP A 46 10.98 -1.23 -2.33
C TRP A 46 10.83 -0.16 -3.41
N SER A 47 11.56 -0.30 -4.51
CA SER A 47 11.53 0.66 -5.61
C SER A 47 10.13 0.86 -6.20
N TRP A 48 9.29 -0.16 -6.19
CA TRP A 48 7.90 -0.05 -6.63
C TRP A 48 7.04 0.72 -5.65
N PHE A 49 7.22 0.53 -4.35
CA PHE A 49 6.46 1.26 -3.34
C PHE A 49 6.89 2.72 -3.22
N VAL A 50 8.19 3.02 -3.34
CA VAL A 50 8.70 4.40 -3.32
C VAL A 50 8.07 5.24 -4.41
N GLN A 51 7.88 4.72 -5.61
CA GLN A 51 7.30 5.48 -6.72
C GLN A 51 5.75 5.44 -6.78
N LEU A 52 5.08 4.57 -5.99
CA LEU A 52 3.63 4.41 -5.97
C LEU A 52 2.93 5.73 -5.63
N GLY A 53 1.86 6.07 -6.33
CA GLY A 53 1.01 7.22 -5.99
C GLY A 53 0.38 7.91 -7.18
N LYS A 54 -0.65 8.71 -6.90
CA LYS A 54 -1.30 9.59 -7.87
C LYS A 54 -0.31 10.66 -8.35
N GLU A 55 -0.32 10.93 -9.65
CA GLU A 55 0.62 11.87 -10.30
C GLU A 55 2.11 11.44 -10.18
N ARG A 56 2.34 10.18 -9.82
CA ARG A 56 3.62 9.50 -9.78
C ARG A 56 3.54 8.28 -10.71
N SER A 57 3.88 7.09 -10.23
CA SER A 57 3.78 5.87 -11.06
C SER A 57 2.35 5.34 -11.26
N GLY A 58 1.36 5.88 -10.57
CA GLY A 58 -0.02 5.40 -10.58
C GLY A 58 -0.27 4.27 -9.58
N TRP A 59 -1.44 3.61 -9.70
CA TRP A 59 -1.83 2.45 -8.90
C TRP A 59 -1.68 1.17 -9.71
N TYR A 60 -0.84 0.26 -9.27
CA TYR A 60 -0.51 -0.95 -10.03
C TYR A 60 -1.68 -1.92 -10.07
N LEU A 61 -2.15 -2.20 -11.27
CA LEU A 61 -3.14 -3.22 -11.53
C LEU A 61 -2.57 -4.27 -12.49
N PRO A 62 -3.18 -5.46 -12.58
CA PRO A 62 -2.82 -6.43 -13.60
C PRO A 62 -3.15 -5.90 -15.01
N ARG A 63 -2.44 -6.39 -16.04
CA ARG A 63 -2.55 -5.89 -17.43
C ARG A 63 -3.98 -5.84 -17.95
N TRP A 64 -4.76 -6.87 -17.64
CA TRP A 64 -6.13 -6.95 -18.10
C TRP A 64 -7.01 -5.82 -17.51
N ALA A 65 -6.80 -5.45 -16.26
CA ALA A 65 -7.53 -4.35 -15.62
C ALA A 65 -7.03 -2.98 -16.10
N GLU A 66 -5.71 -2.81 -16.29
CA GLU A 66 -5.14 -1.59 -16.89
C GLU A 66 -5.62 -1.38 -18.33
N ALA A 67 -5.87 -2.45 -19.10
CA ALA A 67 -6.39 -2.35 -20.46
C ALA A 67 -7.75 -1.64 -20.54
N LEU A 68 -8.56 -1.73 -19.46
CA LEU A 68 -9.86 -1.05 -19.35
C LEU A 68 -9.73 0.45 -19.01
N LEU A 69 -8.54 0.92 -18.63
CA LEU A 69 -8.29 2.30 -18.28
C LEU A 69 -7.77 3.10 -19.50
N PRO A 70 -8.11 4.39 -19.59
CA PRO A 70 -7.46 5.30 -20.54
C PRO A 70 -5.93 5.24 -20.39
N ALA A 71 -5.19 5.37 -21.49
CA ALA A 71 -3.73 5.23 -21.49
C ALA A 71 -3.03 6.13 -20.46
N GLY A 72 -3.47 7.39 -20.32
CA GLY A 72 -2.92 8.34 -19.34
C GLY A 72 -3.25 8.05 -17.87
N ARG A 73 -4.06 7.01 -17.59
CA ARG A 73 -4.38 6.56 -16.22
C ARG A 73 -3.74 5.20 -15.87
N ARG A 74 -3.01 4.60 -16.81
CA ARG A 74 -2.31 3.33 -16.58
C ARG A 74 -1.04 3.59 -15.78
N ALA A 75 -0.75 2.70 -14.84
CA ALA A 75 0.44 2.81 -14.02
C ALA A 75 1.71 2.42 -14.82
N LEU A 76 2.85 2.99 -14.41
CA LEU A 76 4.15 2.65 -14.98
C LEU A 76 4.46 1.15 -14.81
N ARG A 77 5.17 0.61 -15.80
CA ARG A 77 5.59 -0.80 -15.80
C ARG A 77 7.11 -0.96 -15.70
N HIS A 78 7.80 0.10 -15.34
CA HIS A 78 9.24 0.14 -15.09
C HIS A 78 9.52 1.00 -13.85
N ILE A 79 10.71 0.86 -13.31
CA ILE A 79 11.19 1.75 -12.26
C ILE A 79 11.68 3.03 -12.94
N ASP A 80 11.13 4.16 -12.51
CA ASP A 80 11.57 5.49 -12.93
C ASP A 80 12.56 6.06 -11.89
N PRO A 81 13.82 6.29 -12.26
CA PRO A 81 14.82 6.85 -11.35
C PRO A 81 14.41 8.22 -10.78
N ALA A 82 13.65 9.02 -11.51
CA ALA A 82 13.19 10.33 -11.07
C ALA A 82 12.20 10.24 -9.89
N LEU A 83 11.52 9.09 -9.73
CA LEU A 83 10.54 8.86 -8.67
C LEU A 83 11.13 8.14 -7.44
N GLN A 84 12.43 7.85 -7.41
CA GLN A 84 13.06 7.10 -6.31
C GLN A 84 13.51 7.98 -5.14
N GLY A 85 13.43 9.29 -5.27
CA GLY A 85 13.94 10.25 -4.27
C GLY A 85 12.95 10.63 -3.17
N LEU A 86 11.98 9.78 -2.83
CA LEU A 86 10.97 10.08 -1.79
C LEU A 86 11.62 10.32 -0.42
N ARG A 87 11.18 11.39 0.27
CA ARG A 87 11.72 11.84 1.56
C ARG A 87 10.62 12.16 2.56
N PRO A 88 10.89 12.10 3.87
CA PRO A 88 10.00 12.67 4.86
C PRO A 88 9.69 14.15 4.59
N GLY A 89 8.41 14.52 4.68
CA GLY A 89 7.90 15.84 4.32
C GLY A 89 7.34 15.96 2.90
N ASP A 90 7.64 15.02 2.00
CA ASP A 90 7.05 15.02 0.67
C ASP A 90 5.54 14.77 0.74
N VAL A 91 4.78 15.51 -0.08
CA VAL A 91 3.33 15.43 -0.14
C VAL A 91 2.92 14.79 -1.46
N ILE A 92 2.17 13.69 -1.37
CA ILE A 92 1.70 12.91 -2.52
C ILE A 92 0.19 13.11 -2.67
N PRO A 93 -0.31 13.51 -3.85
CA PRO A 93 -1.74 13.54 -4.12
C PRO A 93 -2.38 12.16 -3.95
N ASP A 94 -3.63 12.13 -3.46
CA ASP A 94 -4.40 10.91 -3.28
C ASP A 94 -5.70 10.92 -4.08
N TRP A 95 -6.27 9.72 -4.28
CA TRP A 95 -7.56 9.56 -4.98
C TRP A 95 -8.79 9.78 -4.07
N GLY A 96 -8.59 10.03 -2.77
CA GLY A 96 -9.64 10.17 -1.75
C GLY A 96 -10.45 11.48 -1.82
N GLY A 97 -10.47 12.17 -2.96
CA GLY A 97 -11.25 13.37 -3.20
C GLY A 97 -10.41 14.60 -3.60
N PRO A 98 -11.08 15.73 -3.88
CA PRO A 98 -10.39 16.99 -4.21
C PRO A 98 -9.46 17.43 -3.08
N GLY A 99 -8.20 17.72 -3.40
CA GLY A 99 -7.21 18.17 -2.42
C GLY A 99 -6.74 17.12 -1.42
N ALA A 100 -7.17 15.86 -1.55
CA ALA A 100 -6.69 14.78 -0.68
C ALA A 100 -5.21 14.48 -0.97
N THR A 101 -4.41 14.44 0.10
CA THR A 101 -2.98 14.17 0.03
C THR A 101 -2.54 13.23 1.15
N PHE A 102 -1.41 12.59 0.93
CA PHE A 102 -0.62 11.93 1.97
C PHE A 102 0.71 12.65 2.12
N GLU A 103 1.09 13.00 3.34
CA GLU A 103 2.43 13.45 3.69
C GLU A 103 3.28 12.23 4.09
N THR A 104 4.46 12.13 3.53
CA THR A 104 5.44 11.11 3.89
C THR A 104 6.04 11.44 5.26
N VAL A 105 5.86 10.57 6.24
CA VAL A 105 6.35 10.77 7.63
C VAL A 105 7.68 10.06 7.84
N ALA A 106 7.81 8.84 7.31
CA ALA A 106 9.04 8.07 7.45
C ALA A 106 9.33 7.28 6.17
N VAL A 107 10.62 7.22 5.86
CA VAL A 107 11.19 6.43 4.76
C VAL A 107 12.36 5.65 5.34
N ASP A 108 12.19 4.35 5.50
CA ASP A 108 13.18 3.42 6.08
C ASP A 108 13.46 2.29 5.07
N PRO A 109 14.44 2.50 4.16
CA PRO A 109 14.73 1.52 3.11
C PRO A 109 15.46 0.27 3.64
N PRO A 110 15.10 -0.92 3.16
CA PRO A 110 13.97 -1.25 2.31
C PRO A 110 12.77 -1.75 3.11
N ALA A 111 12.61 -1.32 4.37
CA ALA A 111 11.75 -1.96 5.37
C ALA A 111 10.38 -1.29 5.51
N ALA A 112 10.29 0.06 5.50
CA ALA A 112 9.02 0.72 5.80
C ALA A 112 8.85 2.09 5.15
N LEU A 113 7.62 2.37 4.70
CA LEU A 113 7.10 3.68 4.33
C LEU A 113 5.92 4.02 5.22
N VAL A 114 5.87 5.25 5.73
CA VAL A 114 4.78 5.72 6.58
C VAL A 114 4.26 7.05 6.07
N TYR A 115 2.96 7.12 5.91
CA TYR A 115 2.25 8.31 5.47
C TYR A 115 1.22 8.75 6.51
N ARG A 116 0.92 10.05 6.52
CA ARG A 116 -0.21 10.62 7.24
C ARG A 116 -1.07 11.48 6.33
N SER A 117 -2.34 11.62 6.68
CA SER A 117 -3.27 12.53 5.99
C SER A 117 -4.25 13.10 6.99
N GLN A 118 -4.58 14.39 6.84
CA GLN A 118 -5.64 15.05 7.59
C GLN A 118 -6.69 15.55 6.61
N ARG A 119 -7.94 15.12 6.76
CA ARG A 119 -9.05 15.43 5.84
C ARG A 119 -10.25 15.92 6.65
N GLY A 120 -10.26 17.21 6.97
CA GLY A 120 -11.22 17.76 7.93
C GLY A 120 -11.09 17.09 9.29
N ALA A 121 -12.15 16.41 9.75
CA ALA A 121 -12.14 15.66 11.00
C ALA A 121 -11.45 14.29 10.92
N LEU A 122 -11.18 13.77 9.71
CA LEU A 122 -10.54 12.47 9.53
C LEU A 122 -9.03 12.60 9.64
N ALA A 123 -8.43 11.82 10.55
CA ALA A 123 -6.99 11.61 10.63
C ALA A 123 -6.66 10.20 10.14
N LEU A 124 -5.69 10.08 9.23
CA LEU A 124 -5.27 8.80 8.65
C LEU A 124 -3.77 8.59 8.84
N SER A 125 -3.37 7.35 9.07
CA SER A 125 -2.01 6.89 8.84
C SER A 125 -2.02 5.65 7.96
N TRP A 126 -1.07 5.57 7.04
CA TRP A 126 -0.88 4.41 6.18
C TRP A 126 0.56 3.94 6.26
N ALA A 127 0.74 2.72 6.73
CA ALA A 127 2.04 2.07 6.82
C ALA A 127 2.16 0.97 5.76
N ILE A 128 3.30 0.92 5.10
CA ILE A 128 3.73 -0.13 4.18
C ILE A 128 4.99 -0.74 4.79
N VAL A 129 4.93 -2.01 5.18
CA VAL A 129 6.06 -2.71 5.80
C VAL A 129 6.46 -3.89 4.94
N LEU A 130 7.75 -3.99 4.64
CA LEU A 130 8.34 -5.04 3.83
C LEU A 130 9.24 -5.90 4.70
N ARG A 131 9.02 -7.21 4.68
CA ARG A 131 9.85 -8.18 5.39
C ARG A 131 10.28 -9.30 4.44
N PRO A 132 11.50 -9.81 4.52
CA PRO A 132 11.86 -10.99 3.75
C PRO A 132 10.99 -12.17 4.17
N THR A 133 10.53 -12.96 3.19
CA THR A 133 9.85 -14.23 3.50
C THR A 133 10.89 -15.28 3.88
N PRO A 134 10.58 -16.18 4.86
CA PRO A 134 11.43 -17.33 5.12
C PRO A 134 11.44 -18.27 3.92
N GLY A 135 12.60 -18.83 3.60
CA GLY A 135 12.76 -19.82 2.53
C GLY A 135 14.04 -19.63 1.73
N THR A 136 14.28 -20.52 0.77
CA THR A 136 15.47 -20.51 -0.10
C THR A 136 15.31 -19.53 -1.26
N GLU A 137 14.08 -19.29 -1.71
CA GLU A 137 13.78 -18.34 -2.77
C GLU A 137 13.57 -16.93 -2.23
N PRO A 138 14.14 -15.90 -2.87
CA PRO A 138 13.95 -14.53 -2.44
C PRO A 138 12.48 -14.10 -2.56
N GLY A 139 11.91 -13.66 -1.46
CA GLY A 139 10.54 -13.18 -1.42
C GLY A 139 10.34 -12.05 -0.41
N THR A 140 9.24 -11.34 -0.53
CA THR A 140 8.86 -10.26 0.37
C THR A 140 7.44 -10.44 0.85
N ARG A 141 7.26 -10.46 2.16
CA ARG A 141 5.97 -10.25 2.81
C ARG A 141 5.70 -8.76 2.89
N VAL A 142 4.64 -8.31 2.26
CA VAL A 142 4.12 -6.95 2.36
C VAL A 142 3.01 -6.92 3.39
N HIS A 143 3.11 -6.01 4.36
CA HIS A 143 2.05 -5.72 5.32
C HIS A 143 1.66 -4.24 5.19
N LEU A 144 0.40 -4.00 4.87
CA LEU A 144 -0.21 -2.68 4.76
C LEU A 144 -1.18 -2.49 5.92
N ARG A 145 -1.05 -1.37 6.64
CA ARG A 145 -1.99 -0.98 7.69
C ARG A 145 -2.49 0.44 7.45
N LEU A 146 -3.80 0.58 7.28
CA LEU A 146 -4.49 1.85 7.25
C LEU A 146 -5.23 2.05 8.58
N ARG A 147 -4.98 3.16 9.26
CA ARG A 147 -5.68 3.57 10.48
C ARG A 147 -6.43 4.86 10.22
N ILE A 148 -7.68 4.93 10.67
CA ILE A 148 -8.56 6.06 10.45
C ILE A 148 -9.22 6.44 11.77
N ALA A 149 -9.16 7.72 12.14
CA ALA A 149 -9.91 8.31 13.26
C ALA A 149 -10.83 9.44 12.78
N GLY A 150 -11.83 9.79 13.57
CA GLY A 150 -12.83 10.82 13.26
C GLY A 150 -13.99 10.32 12.38
N VAL A 151 -14.23 9.01 12.34
CA VAL A 151 -15.25 8.39 11.50
C VAL A 151 -16.63 8.49 12.15
N LYS A 152 -17.59 9.16 11.48
CA LYS A 152 -18.97 9.31 11.97
C LYS A 152 -19.81 8.02 11.87
N HIS A 153 -19.59 7.20 10.83
CA HIS A 153 -20.36 5.98 10.53
C HIS A 153 -19.43 4.77 10.45
N ARG A 154 -18.89 4.37 11.58
CA ARG A 154 -17.88 3.30 11.68
C ARG A 154 -18.25 2.03 10.91
N ARG A 155 -19.47 1.49 11.11
CA ARG A 155 -19.92 0.26 10.44
C ARG A 155 -19.93 0.36 8.91
N LEU A 156 -20.30 1.54 8.37
CA LEU A 156 -20.30 1.77 6.92
C LEU A 156 -18.87 1.78 6.36
N VAL A 157 -17.93 2.38 7.08
CA VAL A 157 -16.51 2.41 6.69
C VAL A 157 -15.87 1.03 6.86
N GLU A 158 -16.20 0.30 7.92
CA GLU A 158 -15.69 -1.07 8.13
C GLU A 158 -16.17 -2.03 7.02
N THR A 159 -17.45 -1.99 6.63
CA THR A 159 -17.98 -2.91 5.60
C THR A 159 -17.72 -2.41 4.18
N GLY A 160 -18.18 -1.23 3.82
CA GLY A 160 -18.05 -0.71 2.46
C GLY A 160 -16.61 -0.30 2.13
N GLY A 161 -15.97 0.42 3.05
CA GLY A 161 -14.56 0.82 2.93
C GLY A 161 -13.63 -0.39 2.97
N GLY A 162 -13.90 -1.37 3.84
CA GLY A 162 -13.12 -2.61 3.94
C GLY A 162 -13.19 -3.47 2.68
N LEU A 163 -14.34 -3.54 2.00
CA LEU A 163 -14.48 -4.24 0.73
C LEU A 163 -13.73 -3.50 -0.40
N PHE A 164 -13.87 -2.18 -0.47
CA PHE A 164 -13.15 -1.34 -1.44
C PHE A 164 -11.64 -1.48 -1.27
N ASP A 165 -11.15 -1.37 -0.03
CA ASP A 165 -9.74 -1.55 0.32
C ASP A 165 -9.25 -2.95 -0.08
N LEU A 166 -10.02 -4.01 0.25
CA LEU A 166 -9.71 -5.39 -0.11
C LEU A 166 -9.50 -5.55 -1.62
N LEU A 167 -10.44 -5.07 -2.44
CA LEU A 167 -10.36 -5.18 -3.91
C LEU A 167 -9.21 -4.35 -4.48
N THR A 168 -8.99 -3.16 -3.93
CA THR A 168 -7.93 -2.24 -4.34
C THR A 168 -6.56 -2.84 -4.05
N ILE A 169 -6.36 -3.41 -2.85
CA ILE A 169 -5.09 -4.04 -2.48
C ILE A 169 -4.89 -5.38 -3.19
N ALA A 170 -5.93 -6.15 -3.44
CA ALA A 170 -5.83 -7.36 -4.26
C ALA A 170 -5.37 -7.03 -5.69
N GLY A 171 -5.91 -5.96 -6.28
CA GLY A 171 -5.45 -5.43 -7.56
C GLY A 171 -3.98 -5.00 -7.53
N LEU A 172 -3.57 -4.27 -6.49
CA LEU A 172 -2.17 -3.85 -6.27
C LEU A 172 -1.23 -5.06 -6.19
N ALA A 173 -1.58 -6.06 -5.38
CA ALA A 173 -0.80 -7.28 -5.21
C ALA A 173 -0.63 -8.04 -6.54
N ALA A 174 -1.72 -8.20 -7.30
CA ALA A 174 -1.69 -8.85 -8.61
C ALA A 174 -0.83 -8.05 -9.61
N GLY A 175 -1.00 -6.73 -9.66
CA GLY A 175 -0.23 -5.85 -10.53
C GLY A 175 1.27 -5.84 -10.20
N LEU A 176 1.64 -5.91 -8.94
CA LEU A 176 3.04 -6.03 -8.50
C LEU A 176 3.62 -7.40 -8.83
N ARG A 177 2.87 -8.50 -8.67
CA ARG A 177 3.33 -9.85 -9.06
C ARG A 177 3.67 -9.92 -10.54
N GLU A 178 2.86 -9.30 -11.41
CA GLU A 178 3.15 -9.24 -12.86
C GLU A 178 4.41 -8.43 -13.16
N ARG A 179 4.69 -7.35 -12.41
CA ARG A 179 5.85 -6.48 -12.63
C ARG A 179 7.16 -7.10 -12.13
N LEU A 180 7.08 -7.91 -11.08
CA LEU A 180 8.22 -8.57 -10.45
C LEU A 180 8.47 -9.99 -10.98
N GLY A 181 7.53 -10.56 -11.71
CA GLY A 181 7.65 -11.89 -12.31
C GLY A 181 8.57 -11.93 -13.54
N PRO A 182 8.88 -13.15 -14.05
CA PRO A 182 9.81 -13.33 -15.17
C PRO A 182 9.44 -12.58 -16.45
N ALA A 183 8.15 -12.32 -16.66
CA ALA A 183 7.64 -11.58 -17.82
C ALA A 183 7.72 -10.05 -17.68
N GLY A 184 8.14 -9.55 -16.51
CA GLY A 184 8.28 -8.10 -16.21
C GLY A 184 9.72 -7.60 -16.24
N ARG A 185 10.67 -8.50 -16.52
CA ARG A 185 12.10 -8.18 -16.72
C ARG A 185 12.45 -8.06 -18.17
#